data_d2e31bf8a2d8ad3079d0579ca7e601fd
#
_entry.id   d2e31bf8a2d8ad3079d0579ca7e601fd
#
_cell.length_a   1.000
_cell.length_b   1.000
_cell.length_c   1.000
_cell.angle_alpha   90.00
_cell.angle_beta   90.00
_cell.angle_gamma   90.00
#
_symmetry.space_group_name_H-M   'P 1'
#
loop_
_entity.id
_entity.type
_entity.pdbx_description
1 polymer ?
#
loop_
_entity_poly.entity_id
_entity_poly.type
_entity_poly.pdbx_seq_one_letter_code
_entity_poly.pdbx_strand_id
1 'polypeptide(L)'
;IVLILVILAFTLFSLKSVSIVYRTNKIYITATDDEIVESADIDMGGSVFFRNKQYYIDNIERANPYVKVVNIETVFPSSFVIHIAERQKVFAVEHNGQCYIVDEDYKVLEIIGEYNPEQTDAILLNGLEVSGTSYAVGEFLQVTNSQPIYSALYENNRPLNEQKEMIESITFASTFDDNLGREVDIIELKFFSGQTFKIINSSYGLRYKTALMLDVFSQIYDFIGQSVTIDGEDVLLTEENLKTATIEIRNYYDYREYDESDCYFQIFV
;
A
#
# COMPACT_ATOMS: atom_id res chain seq x y z
N ILE A 1 48.07 27.48 16.23
CA ILE A 1 47.39 27.61 14.92
C ILE A 1 46.48 26.40 14.71
N VAL A 2 46.99 25.15 14.80
CA VAL A 2 46.20 23.93 14.56
C VAL A 2 44.98 23.86 15.50
N LEU A 3 45.16 24.14 16.82
CA LEU A 3 44.04 24.13 17.78
C LEU A 3 42.94 25.15 17.41
N ILE A 4 43.33 26.33 16.96
CA ILE A 4 42.37 27.37 16.55
C ILE A 4 41.59 26.91 15.31
N LEU A 5 42.24 26.28 14.34
CA LEU A 5 41.58 25.75 13.15
C LEU A 5 40.62 24.62 13.48
N VAL A 6 40.99 23.76 14.44
CA VAL A 6 40.11 22.69 14.92
C VAL A 6 38.86 23.27 15.61
N ILE A 7 39.04 24.24 16.52
CA ILE A 7 37.90 24.91 17.19
C ILE A 7 37.03 25.60 16.17
N LEU A 8 37.60 26.30 15.19
CA LEU A 8 36.85 26.99 14.12
C LEU A 8 36.05 25.97 13.26
N ALA A 9 36.65 24.84 12.94
CA ALA A 9 35.97 23.79 12.22
C ALA A 9 34.78 23.22 13.02
N PHE A 10 34.97 22.92 14.30
CA PHE A 10 33.88 22.45 15.17
C PHE A 10 32.74 23.47 15.30
N THR A 11 33.03 24.77 15.40
CA THR A 11 32.00 25.80 15.49
C THR A 11 31.31 26.09 14.16
N LEU A 12 32.02 25.95 13.04
CA LEU A 12 31.47 26.15 11.70
C LEU A 12 30.52 25.00 11.30
N PHE A 13 30.89 23.76 11.61
CA PHE A 13 30.13 22.56 11.27
C PHE A 13 29.26 22.03 12.42
N SER A 14 28.96 22.86 13.40
CA SER A 14 27.96 22.54 14.41
C SER A 14 26.55 22.79 13.87
N LEU A 15 25.61 21.90 14.13
CA LEU A 15 24.22 22.01 13.70
C LEU A 15 23.53 23.21 14.38
N LYS A 16 23.04 24.15 13.59
CA LYS A 16 22.41 25.40 14.03
C LYS A 16 20.93 25.49 13.67
N SER A 17 20.52 24.81 12.61
CA SER A 17 19.13 24.86 12.17
C SER A 17 18.68 23.52 11.60
N VAL A 18 17.41 23.24 11.81
CA VAL A 18 16.67 22.15 11.18
C VAL A 18 15.42 22.75 10.56
N SER A 19 15.10 22.39 9.36
CA SER A 19 13.88 22.81 8.67
C SER A 19 13.17 21.62 8.05
N ILE A 20 11.86 21.76 7.82
CA ILE A 20 11.01 20.75 7.24
C ILE A 20 10.58 21.19 5.84
N VAL A 21 10.58 20.23 4.91
CA VAL A 21 10.05 20.39 3.56
C VAL A 21 9.04 19.29 3.29
N TYR A 22 7.79 19.70 3.02
CA TYR A 22 6.71 18.80 2.65
C TYR A 22 6.80 18.43 1.17
N ARG A 23 6.70 17.13 0.88
CA ARG A 23 6.68 16.59 -0.49
C ARG A 23 5.26 16.33 -1.00
N THR A 24 4.29 16.27 -0.08
CA THR A 24 2.86 16.07 -0.35
C THR A 24 2.04 17.15 0.35
N ASN A 25 0.75 17.25 0.02
CA ASN A 25 -0.18 18.06 0.77
C ASN A 25 -0.30 17.55 2.21
N LYS A 26 -0.62 18.45 3.14
CA LYS A 26 -0.79 18.17 4.56
C LYS A 26 -2.30 18.13 4.86
N ILE A 27 -2.84 16.93 5.03
CA ILE A 27 -4.27 16.68 5.30
C ILE A 27 -4.46 16.10 6.71
N TYR A 28 -3.68 15.06 7.04
CA TYR A 28 -3.78 14.31 8.30
C TYR A 28 -2.68 14.67 9.29
N ILE A 29 -1.57 15.26 8.85
CA ILE A 29 -0.50 15.72 9.74
C ILE A 29 -0.98 16.92 10.52
N THR A 30 -1.26 16.76 11.81
CA THR A 30 -1.68 17.86 12.72
C THR A 30 -0.51 18.52 13.43
N ALA A 31 0.62 17.82 13.56
CA ALA A 31 1.82 18.34 14.21
C ALA A 31 2.39 19.56 13.47
N THR A 32 2.88 20.52 14.22
CA THR A 32 3.64 21.67 13.70
C THR A 32 5.06 21.25 13.33
N ASP A 33 5.75 22.08 12.54
CA ASP A 33 7.13 21.83 12.15
C ASP A 33 8.06 21.73 13.38
N ASP A 34 7.82 22.58 14.39
CA ASP A 34 8.60 22.59 15.64
C ASP A 34 8.38 21.29 16.44
N GLU A 35 7.14 20.79 16.53
CA GLU A 35 6.83 19.51 17.21
C GLU A 35 7.46 18.32 16.50
N ILE A 36 7.48 18.32 15.17
CA ILE A 36 8.13 17.28 14.37
C ILE A 36 9.65 17.32 14.59
N VAL A 37 10.26 18.51 14.59
CA VAL A 37 11.70 18.67 14.86
C VAL A 37 12.05 18.26 16.30
N GLU A 38 11.22 18.62 17.27
CA GLU A 38 11.42 18.22 18.69
C GLU A 38 11.33 16.71 18.83
N SER A 39 10.39 16.07 18.18
CA SER A 39 10.23 14.61 18.23
C SER A 39 11.44 13.83 17.67
N ALA A 40 12.24 14.45 16.82
CA ALA A 40 13.45 13.84 16.27
C ALA A 40 14.57 13.64 17.31
N ASP A 41 14.51 14.34 18.46
CA ASP A 41 15.56 14.33 19.50
C ASP A 41 16.95 14.67 18.94
N ILE A 42 17.00 15.70 18.10
CA ILE A 42 18.25 16.15 17.45
C ILE A 42 19.04 17.05 18.43
N ASP A 43 20.26 16.61 18.78
CA ASP A 43 21.18 17.43 19.57
C ASP A 43 21.67 18.63 18.77
N MET A 44 21.11 19.82 19.04
CA MET A 44 21.54 21.08 18.45
C MET A 44 22.92 21.47 18.98
N GLY A 45 23.75 22.03 18.13
CA GLY A 45 25.13 22.42 18.48
C GLY A 45 26.17 21.33 18.30
N GLY A 46 25.78 20.07 18.18
CA GLY A 46 26.70 18.99 17.85
C GLY A 46 27.10 18.98 16.37
N SER A 47 28.11 18.20 15.99
CA SER A 47 28.60 18.13 14.61
C SER A 47 27.52 17.71 13.61
N VAL A 48 27.49 18.30 12.42
CA VAL A 48 26.62 17.85 11.31
C VAL A 48 27.10 16.52 10.69
N PHE A 49 28.35 16.15 10.96
CA PHE A 49 28.90 14.87 10.54
C PHE A 49 28.61 13.78 11.59
N PHE A 50 28.71 12.53 11.19
CA PHE A 50 28.61 11.36 12.08
C PHE A 50 27.28 11.27 12.87
N ARG A 51 26.18 11.71 12.27
CA ARG A 51 24.85 11.61 12.87
C ARG A 51 24.13 10.34 12.44
N ASN A 52 23.47 9.69 13.37
CA ASN A 52 22.58 8.58 13.08
C ASN A 52 21.23 9.12 12.58
N LYS A 53 21.13 9.39 11.29
CA LYS A 53 19.90 9.91 10.67
C LYS A 53 18.74 8.93 10.82
N GLN A 54 19.00 7.63 10.83
CA GLN A 54 17.95 6.62 11.02
C GLN A 54 17.28 6.75 12.39
N TYR A 55 18.05 7.01 13.45
CA TYR A 55 17.51 7.27 14.78
C TYR A 55 16.52 8.45 14.77
N TYR A 56 16.84 9.52 14.06
CA TYR A 56 15.95 10.69 13.94
C TYR A 56 14.67 10.35 13.16
N ILE A 57 14.81 9.61 12.06
CA ILE A 57 13.69 9.13 11.27
C ILE A 57 12.74 8.30 12.13
N ASP A 58 13.27 7.31 12.84
CA ASP A 58 12.48 6.41 13.69
C ASP A 58 11.73 7.15 14.79
N ASN A 59 12.35 8.17 15.39
CA ASN A 59 11.73 8.99 16.43
C ASN A 59 10.61 9.86 15.86
N ILE A 60 10.84 10.56 14.74
CA ILE A 60 9.83 11.38 14.08
C ILE A 60 8.63 10.53 13.71
N GLU A 61 8.86 9.43 13.03
CA GLU A 61 7.79 8.55 12.53
C GLU A 61 7.05 7.80 13.62
N ARG A 62 7.68 7.55 14.77
CA ARG A 62 7.02 6.96 15.95
C ARG A 62 6.11 7.97 16.62
N ALA A 63 6.57 9.20 16.79
CA ALA A 63 5.80 10.26 17.44
C ALA A 63 4.66 10.81 16.55
N ASN A 64 4.82 10.71 15.21
CA ASN A 64 3.92 11.27 14.23
C ASN A 64 3.53 10.20 13.20
N PRO A 65 2.53 9.36 13.45
CA PRO A 65 2.18 8.19 12.61
C PRO A 65 1.92 8.54 11.14
N TYR A 66 1.35 9.72 10.87
CA TYR A 66 1.09 10.20 9.51
C TYR A 66 2.29 10.81 8.79
N VAL A 67 3.44 10.96 9.48
CA VAL A 67 4.67 11.45 8.86
C VAL A 67 5.49 10.28 8.32
N LYS A 68 5.88 10.35 7.05
CA LYS A 68 6.89 9.51 6.41
C LYS A 68 8.11 10.37 6.11
N VAL A 69 9.23 10.10 6.74
CA VAL A 69 10.48 10.82 6.46
C VAL A 69 11.10 10.25 5.20
N VAL A 70 11.10 11.04 4.13
CA VAL A 70 11.66 10.63 2.83
C VAL A 70 13.19 10.61 2.89
N ASN A 71 13.78 11.68 3.42
CA ASN A 71 15.21 11.75 3.72
C ASN A 71 15.53 12.90 4.69
N ILE A 72 16.76 12.87 5.24
CA ILE A 72 17.36 14.01 5.97
C ILE A 72 18.58 14.46 5.19
N GLU A 73 18.48 15.62 4.55
CA GLU A 73 19.57 16.24 3.81
C GLU A 73 20.46 17.05 4.75
N THR A 74 21.79 16.98 4.56
CA THR A 74 22.75 17.84 5.24
C THR A 74 23.06 19.03 4.34
N VAL A 75 22.67 20.21 4.75
CA VAL A 75 22.98 21.47 4.06
C VAL A 75 24.13 22.14 4.78
N PHE A 76 25.31 22.09 4.18
CA PHE A 76 26.51 22.64 4.76
C PHE A 76 26.43 24.17 4.87
N PRO A 77 27.06 24.78 5.90
CA PRO A 77 27.94 24.10 6.87
C PRO A 77 27.24 23.53 8.11
N SER A 78 25.95 23.89 8.39
CA SER A 78 25.41 23.77 9.76
C SER A 78 23.90 23.48 9.82
N SER A 79 23.30 22.95 8.75
CA SER A 79 21.84 22.77 8.71
C SER A 79 21.43 21.37 8.29
N PHE A 80 20.26 20.91 8.78
CA PHE A 80 19.53 19.78 8.24
C PHE A 80 18.22 20.25 7.59
N VAL A 81 17.85 19.60 6.50
CA VAL A 81 16.54 19.69 5.89
C VAL A 81 15.89 18.31 5.93
N ILE A 82 14.78 18.20 6.64
CA ILE A 82 14.00 16.97 6.75
C ILE A 82 12.90 17.01 5.69
N HIS A 83 12.98 16.14 4.71
CA HIS A 83 11.96 15.98 3.69
C HIS A 83 10.94 14.96 4.18
N ILE A 84 9.68 15.37 4.28
CA ILE A 84 8.59 14.51 4.73
C ILE A 84 7.48 14.42 3.68
N ALA A 85 6.79 13.28 3.68
CA ALA A 85 5.55 13.05 2.97
C ALA A 85 4.47 12.65 3.98
N GLU A 86 3.21 12.87 3.62
CA GLU A 86 2.08 12.42 4.42
C GLU A 86 1.74 10.97 4.07
N ARG A 87 1.58 10.12 5.09
CA ARG A 87 1.05 8.77 4.92
C ARG A 87 -0.44 8.82 4.69
N GLN A 88 -0.92 8.00 3.78
CA GLN A 88 -2.34 7.90 3.44
C GLN A 88 -2.95 6.67 4.12
N LYS A 89 -4.22 6.77 4.54
CA LYS A 89 -5.01 5.61 4.94
C LYS A 89 -5.28 4.78 3.69
N VAL A 90 -4.75 3.56 3.62
CA VAL A 90 -4.91 2.69 2.45
C VAL A 90 -5.82 1.53 2.79
N PHE A 91 -5.52 0.79 3.84
CA PHE A 91 -6.22 -0.42 4.20
C PHE A 91 -6.79 -0.37 5.62
N ALA A 92 -7.89 -1.09 5.80
CA ALA A 92 -8.45 -1.46 7.09
C ALA A 92 -8.22 -2.96 7.31
N VAL A 93 -7.58 -3.35 8.39
CA VAL A 93 -7.23 -4.74 8.73
C VAL A 93 -7.87 -5.10 10.06
N GLU A 94 -8.76 -6.09 10.06
CA GLU A 94 -9.34 -6.61 11.29
C GLU A 94 -8.46 -7.71 11.88
N HIS A 95 -8.05 -7.53 13.13
CA HIS A 95 -7.23 -8.51 13.84
C HIS A 95 -7.55 -8.49 15.33
N ASN A 96 -7.84 -9.67 15.92
CA ASN A 96 -8.12 -9.85 17.35
C ASN A 96 -9.19 -8.90 17.92
N GLY A 97 -10.24 -8.61 17.14
CA GLY A 97 -11.37 -7.77 17.57
C GLY A 97 -11.09 -6.27 17.56
N GLN A 98 -10.03 -5.84 16.90
CA GLN A 98 -9.72 -4.46 16.60
C GLN A 98 -9.57 -4.27 15.10
N CYS A 99 -9.90 -3.09 14.60
CA CYS A 99 -9.65 -2.71 13.22
C CYS A 99 -8.52 -1.67 13.17
N TYR A 100 -7.47 -1.99 12.44
CA TYR A 100 -6.28 -1.17 12.24
C TYR A 100 -6.36 -0.49 10.88
N ILE A 101 -6.32 0.83 10.86
CA ILE A 101 -6.16 1.61 9.63
C ILE A 101 -4.68 1.77 9.37
N VAL A 102 -4.23 1.30 8.21
CA VAL A 102 -2.81 1.24 7.85
C VAL A 102 -2.55 1.90 6.49
N ASP A 103 -1.29 2.28 6.28
CA ASP A 103 -0.81 2.72 4.98
C ASP A 103 -0.38 1.55 4.07
N GLU A 104 0.23 1.87 2.93
CA GLU A 104 0.73 0.88 1.97
C GLU A 104 1.84 -0.03 2.51
N ASP A 105 2.57 0.43 3.54
CA ASP A 105 3.65 -0.30 4.22
C ASP A 105 3.15 -1.08 5.46
N TYR A 106 1.83 -1.11 5.69
CA TYR A 106 1.17 -1.68 6.88
C TYR A 106 1.52 -0.98 8.20
N LYS A 107 1.89 0.30 8.17
CA LYS A 107 2.05 1.10 9.38
C LYS A 107 0.69 1.48 9.94
N VAL A 108 0.47 1.24 11.23
CA VAL A 108 -0.77 1.58 11.92
C VAL A 108 -0.87 3.10 12.08
N LEU A 109 -1.85 3.69 11.42
CA LEU A 109 -2.16 5.11 11.49
C LEU A 109 -3.24 5.40 12.53
N GLU A 110 -4.25 4.52 12.62
CA GLU A 110 -5.36 4.62 13.58
C GLU A 110 -5.80 3.23 14.02
N ILE A 111 -6.46 3.18 15.18
CA ILE A 111 -7.13 1.98 15.68
C ILE A 111 -8.58 2.36 15.93
N ILE A 112 -9.51 1.62 15.30
CA ILE A 112 -10.94 1.79 15.47
C ILE A 112 -11.57 0.50 16.00
N GLY A 113 -12.76 0.57 16.59
CA GLY A 113 -13.40 -0.60 17.18
C GLY A 113 -13.86 -1.60 16.13
N GLU A 114 -14.58 -1.15 15.11
CA GLU A 114 -15.21 -1.99 14.10
C GLU A 114 -15.12 -1.29 12.74
N TYR A 115 -14.91 -2.07 11.68
CA TYR A 115 -14.91 -1.54 10.31
C TYR A 115 -16.33 -1.13 9.90
N ASN A 116 -16.45 0.05 9.32
CA ASN A 116 -17.68 0.53 8.71
C ASN A 116 -17.35 1.13 7.32
N PRO A 117 -17.79 0.51 6.23
CA PRO A 117 -17.43 0.95 4.87
C PRO A 117 -17.91 2.38 4.54
N GLU A 118 -19.01 2.86 5.18
CA GLU A 118 -19.51 4.20 4.93
C GLU A 118 -18.73 5.31 5.66
N GLN A 119 -17.97 4.95 6.70
CA GLN A 119 -17.26 5.90 7.57
C GLN A 119 -15.74 5.72 7.52
N THR A 120 -15.28 4.55 7.12
CA THR A 120 -13.86 4.22 7.10
C THR A 120 -13.28 4.53 5.74
N ASP A 121 -12.44 5.56 5.67
CA ASP A 121 -11.74 5.95 4.44
C ASP A 121 -10.53 5.03 4.17
N ALA A 122 -10.80 3.73 4.00
CA ALA A 122 -9.79 2.71 3.71
C ALA A 122 -10.45 1.45 3.13
N ILE A 123 -9.72 0.71 2.28
CA ILE A 123 -10.18 -0.54 1.68
C ILE A 123 -10.06 -1.68 2.70
N LEU A 124 -11.12 -2.45 2.91
CA LEU A 124 -11.07 -3.61 3.81
C LEU A 124 -10.15 -4.69 3.23
N LEU A 125 -9.21 -5.16 4.06
CA LEU A 125 -8.24 -6.17 3.68
C LEU A 125 -8.45 -7.43 4.51
N ASN A 126 -8.83 -8.52 3.85
CA ASN A 126 -9.11 -9.82 4.46
C ASN A 126 -8.04 -10.85 4.13
N GLY A 127 -8.00 -11.92 4.93
CA GLY A 127 -7.11 -13.07 4.67
C GLY A 127 -5.63 -12.80 4.92
N LEU A 128 -5.28 -11.65 5.53
CA LEU A 128 -3.91 -11.40 5.96
C LEU A 128 -3.53 -12.28 7.15
N GLU A 129 -2.37 -12.87 7.08
CA GLU A 129 -1.74 -13.54 8.21
C GLU A 129 -0.96 -12.52 9.04
N VAL A 130 -1.58 -12.04 10.10
CA VAL A 130 -1.01 -11.04 11.01
C VAL A 130 -0.45 -11.73 12.23
N SER A 131 0.84 -11.57 12.50
CA SER A 131 1.53 -12.10 13.69
C SER A 131 1.29 -11.16 14.89
N GLY A 132 1.42 -11.73 16.11
CA GLY A 132 1.25 -10.92 17.32
C GLY A 132 -0.21 -10.78 17.77
N THR A 133 -0.41 -10.15 18.93
CA THR A 133 -1.74 -10.06 19.55
C THR A 133 -2.37 -8.67 19.46
N SER A 134 -1.57 -7.62 19.42
CA SER A 134 -2.02 -6.23 19.30
C SER A 134 -0.87 -5.33 18.85
N TYR A 135 -1.23 -4.19 18.28
CA TYR A 135 -0.30 -3.17 17.80
C TYR A 135 -0.72 -1.80 18.30
N ALA A 136 0.26 -0.94 18.55
CA ALA A 136 0.00 0.46 18.83
C ALA A 136 0.03 1.31 17.55
N VAL A 137 -0.57 2.49 17.60
CA VAL A 137 -0.46 3.50 16.54
C VAL A 137 1.01 3.87 16.33
N GLY A 138 1.47 3.88 15.09
CA GLY A 138 2.87 4.12 14.70
C GLY A 138 3.71 2.85 14.55
N GLU A 139 3.23 1.69 14.96
CA GLU A 139 3.88 0.39 14.72
C GLU A 139 3.53 -0.18 13.34
N PHE A 140 4.29 -1.15 12.88
CA PHE A 140 4.01 -1.88 11.64
C PHE A 140 3.35 -3.23 11.94
N LEU A 141 2.24 -3.53 11.28
CA LEU A 141 1.68 -4.89 11.31
C LEU A 141 2.69 -5.87 10.73
N GLN A 142 2.90 -6.97 11.43
CA GLN A 142 3.75 -8.06 10.94
C GLN A 142 2.90 -9.01 10.10
N VAL A 143 2.98 -8.87 8.78
CA VAL A 143 2.20 -9.66 7.80
C VAL A 143 3.11 -10.56 6.99
N THR A 144 2.66 -11.78 6.64
CA THR A 144 3.48 -12.79 5.94
C THR A 144 2.99 -13.14 4.54
N ASN A 145 1.72 -12.94 4.22
CA ASN A 145 1.10 -13.34 2.95
C ASN A 145 0.60 -12.16 2.11
N SER A 146 1.09 -10.95 2.38
CA SER A 146 0.71 -9.77 1.61
C SER A 146 1.28 -9.78 0.19
N GLN A 147 0.50 -9.22 -0.74
CA GLN A 147 0.90 -9.01 -2.13
C GLN A 147 0.84 -7.51 -2.46
N PRO A 148 1.68 -6.97 -3.34
CA PRO A 148 1.78 -5.55 -3.63
C PRO A 148 0.62 -5.04 -4.54
N ILE A 149 -0.63 -5.37 -4.21
CA ILE A 149 -1.79 -5.03 -5.02
C ILE A 149 -2.00 -3.51 -5.13
N TYR A 150 -1.75 -2.75 -4.06
CA TYR A 150 -1.82 -1.30 -4.08
C TYR A 150 -0.90 -0.70 -5.14
N SER A 151 0.38 -1.13 -5.13
CA SER A 151 1.37 -0.67 -6.11
C SER A 151 0.99 -1.08 -7.54
N ALA A 152 0.47 -2.31 -7.73
CA ALA A 152 0.05 -2.78 -9.04
C ALA A 152 -1.14 -1.97 -9.61
N LEU A 153 -2.10 -1.58 -8.78
CA LEU A 153 -3.21 -0.70 -9.14
C LEU A 153 -2.70 0.73 -9.45
N TYR A 154 -1.82 1.25 -8.62
CA TYR A 154 -1.25 2.59 -8.80
C TYR A 154 -0.42 2.69 -10.09
N GLU A 155 0.42 1.71 -10.40
CA GLU A 155 1.19 1.63 -11.64
C GLU A 155 0.31 1.55 -12.89
N ASN A 156 -0.92 1.05 -12.76
CA ASN A 156 -1.94 1.03 -13.82
C ASN A 156 -2.86 2.27 -13.80
N ASN A 157 -2.34 3.42 -13.34
CA ASN A 157 -3.02 4.72 -13.32
C ASN A 157 -4.33 4.73 -12.49
N ARG A 158 -4.36 3.99 -11.39
CA ARG A 158 -5.45 4.03 -10.41
C ARG A 158 -4.94 4.61 -9.09
N PRO A 159 -5.02 5.94 -8.90
CA PRO A 159 -4.63 6.58 -7.65
C PRO A 159 -5.54 6.13 -6.49
N LEU A 160 -5.08 6.30 -5.25
CA LEU A 160 -5.73 5.77 -4.05
C LEU A 160 -7.21 6.14 -3.92
N ASN A 161 -7.57 7.38 -4.24
CA ASN A 161 -8.98 7.82 -4.20
C ASN A 161 -9.87 6.99 -5.15
N GLU A 162 -9.41 6.75 -6.39
CA GLU A 162 -10.14 5.90 -7.34
C GLU A 162 -10.20 4.44 -6.88
N GLN A 163 -9.11 3.92 -6.28
CA GLN A 163 -9.12 2.57 -5.72
C GLN A 163 -10.19 2.44 -4.63
N LYS A 164 -10.28 3.41 -3.72
CA LYS A 164 -11.28 3.44 -2.64
C LYS A 164 -12.72 3.60 -3.14
N GLU A 165 -12.93 4.35 -4.21
CA GLU A 165 -14.26 4.52 -4.82
C GLU A 165 -14.72 3.26 -5.56
N MET A 166 -13.79 2.46 -6.04
CA MET A 166 -14.05 1.29 -6.88
C MET A 166 -14.12 -0.01 -6.09
N ILE A 167 -13.19 -0.21 -5.14
CA ILE A 167 -12.95 -1.48 -4.47
C ILE A 167 -13.55 -1.46 -3.05
N GLU A 168 -14.48 -2.37 -2.80
CA GLU A 168 -15.10 -2.59 -1.48
C GLU A 168 -14.15 -3.34 -0.54
N SER A 169 -13.55 -4.44 -1.02
CA SER A 169 -12.61 -5.22 -0.24
C SER A 169 -11.61 -5.97 -1.10
N ILE A 170 -10.48 -6.31 -0.49
CA ILE A 170 -9.44 -7.17 -1.06
C ILE A 170 -9.24 -8.35 -0.11
N THR A 171 -9.23 -9.57 -0.65
CA THR A 171 -8.99 -10.79 0.13
C THR A 171 -7.78 -11.53 -0.42
N PHE A 172 -6.83 -11.84 0.46
CA PHE A 172 -5.73 -12.75 0.15
C PHE A 172 -6.12 -14.17 0.53
N ALA A 173 -5.91 -15.11 -0.38
CA ALA A 173 -6.22 -16.51 -0.20
C ALA A 173 -5.23 -17.38 -0.96
N SER A 174 -5.34 -18.69 -0.81
CA SER A 174 -4.70 -19.68 -1.67
C SER A 174 -5.72 -20.67 -2.20
N THR A 175 -5.44 -21.26 -3.36
CA THR A 175 -6.22 -22.35 -3.93
C THR A 175 -5.30 -23.36 -4.59
N PHE A 176 -5.78 -24.61 -4.70
CA PHE A 176 -5.10 -25.59 -5.52
C PHE A 176 -5.45 -25.32 -6.99
N ASP A 177 -4.42 -25.12 -7.82
CA ASP A 177 -4.59 -24.96 -9.28
C ASP A 177 -4.30 -26.31 -9.96
N ASP A 178 -5.35 -26.94 -10.53
CA ASP A 178 -5.24 -28.25 -11.17
C ASP A 178 -4.32 -28.24 -12.39
N ASN A 179 -4.22 -27.11 -13.12
CA ASN A 179 -3.33 -27.00 -14.27
C ASN A 179 -1.87 -26.96 -13.85
N LEU A 180 -1.59 -26.33 -12.71
CA LEU A 180 -0.24 -26.23 -12.14
C LEU A 180 0.10 -27.39 -11.23
N GLY A 181 -0.90 -28.16 -10.76
CA GLY A 181 -0.73 -29.25 -9.80
C GLY A 181 -0.17 -28.82 -8.44
N ARG A 182 -0.42 -27.57 -8.03
CA ARG A 182 0.07 -27.00 -6.77
C ARG A 182 -0.85 -25.92 -6.23
N GLU A 183 -0.67 -25.57 -4.96
CA GLU A 183 -1.27 -24.38 -4.39
C GLU A 183 -0.68 -23.10 -5.00
N VAL A 184 -1.53 -22.13 -5.23
CA VAL A 184 -1.20 -20.81 -5.74
C VAL A 184 -1.89 -19.72 -4.94
N ASP A 185 -1.25 -18.57 -4.84
CA ASP A 185 -1.83 -17.39 -4.19
C ASP A 185 -2.92 -16.78 -5.07
N ILE A 186 -3.97 -16.31 -4.42
CA ILE A 186 -5.07 -15.57 -5.05
C ILE A 186 -5.21 -14.22 -4.39
N ILE A 187 -5.51 -13.20 -5.22
CA ILE A 187 -6.09 -11.94 -4.74
C ILE A 187 -7.51 -11.85 -5.28
N GLU A 188 -8.48 -11.73 -4.38
CA GLU A 188 -9.87 -11.49 -4.73
C GLU A 188 -10.21 -10.03 -4.41
N LEU A 189 -10.65 -9.28 -5.45
CA LEU A 189 -11.09 -7.90 -5.32
C LEU A 189 -12.60 -7.84 -5.52
N LYS A 190 -13.31 -7.42 -4.49
CA LYS A 190 -14.76 -7.15 -4.58
C LYS A 190 -14.98 -5.67 -4.86
N PHE A 191 -15.77 -5.38 -5.87
CA PHE A 191 -16.07 -4.02 -6.33
C PHE A 191 -17.41 -3.55 -5.79
N PHE A 192 -17.56 -2.26 -5.50
CA PHE A 192 -18.85 -1.67 -5.11
C PHE A 192 -19.95 -1.83 -6.16
N SER A 193 -19.57 -2.00 -7.43
CA SER A 193 -20.50 -2.32 -8.52
C SER A 193 -21.04 -3.75 -8.49
N GLY A 194 -20.52 -4.61 -7.59
CA GLY A 194 -20.99 -5.95 -7.29
C GLY A 194 -20.12 -7.08 -7.86
N GLN A 195 -19.29 -6.81 -8.89
CA GLN A 195 -18.39 -7.81 -9.45
C GLN A 195 -17.29 -8.21 -8.49
N THR A 196 -16.82 -9.45 -8.66
CA THR A 196 -15.64 -9.97 -7.97
C THR A 196 -14.58 -10.37 -9.00
N PHE A 197 -13.38 -9.84 -8.86
CA PHE A 197 -12.23 -10.23 -9.67
C PHE A 197 -11.27 -11.11 -8.87
N LYS A 198 -10.88 -12.26 -9.42
CA LYS A 198 -9.92 -13.18 -8.83
C LYS A 198 -8.65 -13.22 -9.67
N ILE A 199 -7.57 -12.74 -9.12
CA ILE A 199 -6.24 -12.83 -9.74
C ILE A 199 -5.59 -14.12 -9.26
N ILE A 200 -5.55 -15.12 -10.12
CA ILE A 200 -5.01 -16.46 -9.82
C ILE A 200 -3.50 -16.44 -10.01
N ASN A 201 -2.76 -17.12 -9.11
CA ASN A 201 -1.30 -17.14 -9.06
C ASN A 201 -0.75 -15.69 -9.03
N SER A 202 -1.21 -14.92 -8.05
CA SER A 202 -0.94 -13.48 -7.91
C SER A 202 0.52 -13.14 -7.66
N SER A 203 1.31 -14.08 -7.16
CA SER A 203 2.77 -13.94 -7.00
C SER A 203 3.52 -13.83 -8.33
N TYR A 204 2.85 -14.08 -9.47
CA TYR A 204 3.44 -14.00 -10.79
C TYR A 204 2.62 -13.08 -11.73
N GLY A 205 3.31 -12.11 -12.37
CA GLY A 205 2.70 -11.21 -13.37
C GLY A 205 1.60 -10.30 -12.82
N LEU A 206 1.59 -9.99 -11.52
CA LEU A 206 0.51 -9.24 -10.87
C LEU A 206 0.17 -7.93 -11.59
N ARG A 207 1.18 -7.17 -12.02
CA ARG A 207 0.99 -5.90 -12.73
C ARG A 207 0.17 -6.07 -14.02
N TYR A 208 0.50 -7.08 -14.83
CA TYR A 208 -0.21 -7.33 -16.12
C TYR A 208 -1.62 -7.86 -15.88
N LYS A 209 -1.80 -8.75 -14.90
CA LYS A 209 -3.12 -9.24 -14.50
C LYS A 209 -4.00 -8.10 -13.98
N THR A 210 -3.43 -7.19 -13.20
CA THR A 210 -4.15 -6.00 -12.72
C THR A 210 -4.52 -5.07 -13.89
N ALA A 211 -3.64 -4.91 -14.88
CA ALA A 211 -3.96 -4.13 -16.08
C ALA A 211 -5.13 -4.74 -16.86
N LEU A 212 -5.09 -6.06 -17.12
CA LEU A 212 -6.18 -6.78 -17.78
C LEU A 212 -7.48 -6.71 -16.98
N MET A 213 -7.42 -6.88 -15.66
CA MET A 213 -8.58 -6.74 -14.75
C MET A 213 -9.26 -5.38 -14.92
N LEU A 214 -8.48 -4.30 -14.92
CA LEU A 214 -9.01 -2.94 -15.06
C LEU A 214 -9.58 -2.68 -16.45
N ASP A 215 -8.98 -3.26 -17.49
CA ASP A 215 -9.50 -3.19 -18.86
C ASP A 215 -10.85 -3.92 -18.98
N VAL A 216 -10.92 -5.17 -18.48
CA VAL A 216 -12.18 -5.94 -18.45
C VAL A 216 -13.23 -5.22 -17.60
N PHE A 217 -12.87 -4.67 -16.44
CA PHE A 217 -13.79 -3.91 -15.58
C PHE A 217 -14.39 -2.71 -16.34
N SER A 218 -13.56 -1.97 -17.07
CA SER A 218 -14.02 -0.80 -17.84
C SER A 218 -14.98 -1.14 -18.98
N GLN A 219 -14.93 -2.38 -19.49
CA GLN A 219 -15.69 -2.86 -20.64
C GLN A 219 -16.73 -3.92 -20.25
N ILE A 220 -16.96 -4.16 -18.93
CA ILE A 220 -17.75 -5.30 -18.46
C ILE A 220 -19.15 -5.35 -19.05
N TYR A 221 -19.77 -4.21 -19.30
CA TYR A 221 -21.11 -4.12 -19.88
C TYR A 221 -21.14 -4.28 -21.43
N ASP A 222 -19.99 -4.22 -22.09
CA ASP A 222 -19.87 -4.49 -23.53
C ASP A 222 -20.01 -6.00 -23.84
N PHE A 223 -19.94 -6.84 -22.81
CA PHE A 223 -20.18 -8.28 -22.93
C PHE A 223 -21.67 -8.66 -22.90
N ILE A 224 -22.60 -7.73 -22.62
CA ILE A 224 -24.04 -8.00 -22.62
C ILE A 224 -24.47 -8.53 -24.00
N GLY A 225 -25.22 -9.63 -23.99
CA GLY A 225 -25.66 -10.32 -25.22
C GLY A 225 -24.67 -11.32 -25.77
N GLN A 226 -23.49 -11.44 -25.22
CA GLN A 226 -22.56 -12.55 -25.53
C GLN A 226 -22.93 -13.77 -24.69
N SER A 227 -22.51 -14.96 -25.12
CA SER A 227 -22.66 -16.20 -24.36
C SER A 227 -21.31 -16.68 -23.87
N VAL A 228 -21.28 -17.18 -22.64
CA VAL A 228 -20.14 -17.89 -22.05
C VAL A 228 -20.56 -19.32 -21.73
N THR A 229 -19.64 -20.26 -21.89
CA THR A 229 -19.90 -21.66 -21.55
C THR A 229 -19.47 -21.93 -20.10
N ILE A 230 -20.43 -22.28 -19.22
CA ILE A 230 -20.20 -22.61 -17.82
C ILE A 230 -20.72 -24.03 -17.61
N ASP A 231 -19.86 -24.93 -17.10
CA ASP A 231 -20.17 -26.35 -16.87
C ASP A 231 -20.78 -27.08 -18.10
N GLY A 232 -20.42 -26.61 -19.30
CA GLY A 232 -20.89 -27.19 -20.56
C GLY A 232 -22.22 -26.61 -21.07
N GLU A 233 -22.82 -25.64 -20.39
CA GLU A 233 -24.01 -24.93 -20.80
C GLU A 233 -23.68 -23.49 -21.26
N ASP A 234 -24.30 -23.04 -22.35
CA ASP A 234 -24.15 -21.68 -22.83
C ASP A 234 -25.06 -20.73 -22.05
N VAL A 235 -24.47 -19.83 -21.31
CA VAL A 235 -25.17 -18.81 -20.51
C VAL A 235 -25.06 -17.45 -21.20
N LEU A 236 -26.20 -16.81 -21.44
CA LEU A 236 -26.24 -15.46 -22.00
C LEU A 236 -25.89 -14.44 -20.92
N LEU A 237 -24.93 -13.56 -21.22
CA LEU A 237 -24.56 -12.47 -20.34
C LEU A 237 -25.61 -11.36 -20.40
N THR A 238 -26.14 -11.03 -19.23
CA THR A 238 -27.14 -9.97 -19.02
C THR A 238 -26.59 -8.95 -18.03
N GLU A 239 -27.20 -7.76 -17.98
CA GLU A 239 -26.83 -6.76 -16.99
C GLU A 239 -26.97 -7.30 -15.55
N GLU A 240 -28.00 -8.12 -15.29
CA GLU A 240 -28.27 -8.66 -13.96
C GLU A 240 -27.21 -9.64 -13.49
N ASN A 241 -26.81 -10.61 -14.35
CA ASN A 241 -25.82 -11.59 -13.94
C ASN A 241 -24.39 -11.03 -13.99
N LEU A 242 -24.09 -10.03 -14.81
CA LEU A 242 -22.83 -9.33 -14.81
C LEU A 242 -22.60 -8.50 -13.54
N LYS A 243 -23.65 -8.03 -12.87
CA LYS A 243 -23.52 -7.31 -11.58
C LYS A 243 -22.94 -8.17 -10.46
N THR A 244 -23.15 -9.48 -10.51
CA THR A 244 -22.66 -10.42 -9.49
C THR A 244 -21.62 -11.38 -10.03
N ALA A 245 -21.13 -11.14 -11.25
CA ALA A 245 -20.18 -12.02 -11.91
C ALA A 245 -18.85 -12.12 -11.15
N THR A 246 -18.27 -13.30 -11.18
CA THR A 246 -16.88 -13.53 -10.81
C THR A 246 -16.03 -13.62 -12.07
N ILE A 247 -14.98 -12.81 -12.14
CA ILE A 247 -14.06 -12.78 -13.28
C ILE A 247 -12.69 -13.27 -12.80
N GLU A 248 -12.22 -14.38 -13.34
CA GLU A 248 -10.89 -14.89 -13.06
C GLU A 248 -9.88 -14.40 -14.07
N ILE A 249 -8.76 -13.90 -13.57
CA ILE A 249 -7.61 -13.46 -14.39
C ILE A 249 -6.48 -14.45 -14.18
N ARG A 250 -6.00 -15.02 -15.26
CA ARG A 250 -4.97 -16.07 -15.27
C ARG A 250 -3.89 -15.76 -16.30
N ASN A 251 -2.73 -16.40 -16.18
CA ASN A 251 -1.75 -16.45 -17.26
C ASN A 251 -1.99 -17.69 -18.15
N TYR A 252 -1.56 -17.62 -19.41
CA TYR A 252 -1.43 -18.80 -20.27
C TYR A 252 -0.27 -19.68 -19.75
N TYR A 253 -0.49 -21.01 -19.69
CA TYR A 253 0.47 -21.94 -19.11
C TYR A 253 1.36 -22.57 -20.20
N ASP A 254 2.39 -21.88 -20.62
CA ASP A 254 3.50 -22.54 -21.26
C ASP A 254 4.82 -22.17 -20.57
N TYR A 255 5.32 -23.08 -19.73
CA TYR A 255 6.40 -22.83 -18.76
C TYR A 255 7.77 -22.58 -19.36
N ARG A 256 7.96 -22.65 -20.67
CA ARG A 256 9.27 -22.60 -21.29
C ARG A 256 9.56 -21.32 -22.06
N GLU A 257 8.54 -20.55 -22.43
CA GLU A 257 8.63 -19.29 -23.19
C GLU A 257 7.69 -18.22 -22.60
N TYR A 258 7.73 -18.04 -21.29
CA TYR A 258 6.73 -17.34 -20.55
C TYR A 258 6.93 -15.82 -20.62
N ASP A 259 6.01 -15.11 -21.24
CA ASP A 259 5.86 -13.66 -21.09
C ASP A 259 4.84 -13.38 -19.98
N GLU A 260 5.24 -12.65 -18.94
CA GLU A 260 4.35 -12.26 -17.83
C GLU A 260 3.12 -11.47 -18.29
N SER A 261 3.17 -10.88 -19.50
CA SER A 261 2.08 -10.15 -20.12
C SER A 261 1.01 -11.04 -20.74
N ASP A 262 1.29 -12.34 -20.96
CA ASP A 262 0.34 -13.28 -21.54
C ASP A 262 -0.73 -13.69 -20.51
N CYS A 263 -1.75 -12.85 -20.38
CA CYS A 263 -2.88 -13.05 -19.47
C CYS A 263 -4.19 -13.22 -20.24
N TYR A 264 -5.13 -13.95 -19.66
CA TYR A 264 -6.50 -14.07 -20.15
C TYR A 264 -7.49 -14.00 -18.98
N PHE A 265 -8.78 -13.83 -19.30
CA PHE A 265 -9.84 -13.83 -18.30
C PHE A 265 -10.95 -14.81 -18.64
N GLN A 266 -11.70 -15.21 -17.61
CA GLN A 266 -12.91 -16.01 -17.71
C GLN A 266 -14.00 -15.38 -16.85
N ILE A 267 -15.25 -15.36 -17.37
CA ILE A 267 -16.42 -14.81 -16.66
C ILE A 267 -17.27 -15.98 -16.17
N PHE A 268 -17.62 -15.95 -14.89
CA PHE A 268 -18.53 -16.88 -14.22
C PHE A 268 -19.72 -16.07 -13.69
N VAL A 269 -20.95 -16.46 -14.00
CA VAL A 269 -22.18 -15.76 -13.65
C VAL A 269 -23.19 -16.67 -12.95
#